data_cb2007d8c41289883fcc664c72008101
#
_entry.id   cb2007d8c41289883fcc664c72008101
#
_cell.length_a   1.000
_cell.length_b   1.000
_cell.length_c   1.000
_cell.angle_alpha   90.00
_cell.angle_beta   90.00
_cell.angle_gamma   90.00
#
_symmetry.space_group_name_H-M   'P 1'
#
loop_
_entity.id
_entity.type
_entity.pdbx_description
1 polymer ?
#
loop_
_entity_poly.entity_id
_entity_poly.type
_entity_poly.pdbx_seq_one_letter_code
_entity_poly.pdbx_strand_id
1 'polypeptide(L)'
;MRYGNLFYDKFLKSSGCVWDRYTILQCYMALGGVPFYMSLLNHRQSFAQNIDRLFFGKNAVLSQEFDELFSSIFVQADKYIEVVKALSQRREGMLRAEIIEKTKISGGGLSVILENLERCDFITSFSKYKSTTRNTVYRISDSYTLFYFKFTNSRHGKDAHFWSNNHTLSVVKSWLGFSFETVCLSHIDQIKNKLGISGIPTTCSIWRKIGNDDTQGAQIDLLIERSDRVINVCEVKFSELKYTISKEYADNLRNKMSIFAADTATKKTLSLVMISTYGIVQGKNSGIVNNEVVMDDLFEIL
;
A
#
# COMPACT_ATOMS: atom_id res chain seq x y z
N MET A 1 -8.01 5.64 16.14
CA MET A 1 -8.94 4.89 15.28
C MET A 1 -8.77 5.44 13.87
N ARG A 2 -8.49 4.59 12.90
CA ARG A 2 -8.37 4.94 11.48
C ARG A 2 -9.60 4.45 10.75
N TYR A 3 -10.05 5.24 9.82
CA TYR A 3 -11.23 4.92 9.03
C TYR A 3 -10.82 4.56 7.60
N GLY A 4 -11.50 3.58 7.00
CA GLY A 4 -11.29 3.20 5.62
C GLY A 4 -11.79 4.25 4.61
N ASN A 5 -11.51 4.02 3.34
CA ASN A 5 -11.80 4.93 2.23
C ASN A 5 -13.25 5.46 2.21
N LEU A 6 -14.22 4.60 2.51
CA LEU A 6 -15.63 5.00 2.50
C LEU A 6 -15.95 6.05 3.56
N PHE A 7 -15.45 5.87 4.78
CA PHE A 7 -15.66 6.88 5.84
C PHE A 7 -14.98 8.19 5.46
N TYR A 8 -13.81 8.12 4.85
CA TYR A 8 -13.07 9.27 4.37
C TYR A 8 -13.87 10.04 3.30
N ASP A 9 -14.44 9.34 2.31
CA ASP A 9 -15.30 9.93 1.28
C ASP A 9 -16.56 10.61 1.90
N LYS A 10 -17.25 9.91 2.80
CA LYS A 10 -18.44 10.44 3.49
C LYS A 10 -18.12 11.64 4.37
N PHE A 11 -17.01 11.59 5.12
CA PHE A 11 -16.59 12.70 5.98
C PHE A 11 -16.29 13.94 5.16
N LEU A 12 -15.51 13.83 4.09
CA LEU A 12 -15.18 14.97 3.23
C LEU A 12 -16.42 15.55 2.54
N LYS A 13 -17.30 14.71 2.03
CA LYS A 13 -18.56 15.14 1.39
C LYS A 13 -19.51 15.83 2.39
N SER A 14 -19.62 15.32 3.62
CA SER A 14 -20.43 15.97 4.66
C SER A 14 -19.90 17.35 5.06
N SER A 15 -18.59 17.59 4.87
CA SER A 15 -17.93 18.88 5.08
C SER A 15 -18.01 19.80 3.85
N GLY A 16 -18.78 19.44 2.81
CA GLY A 16 -18.95 20.23 1.59
C GLY A 16 -17.83 20.06 0.55
N CYS A 17 -17.01 19.02 0.67
CA CYS A 17 -15.98 18.70 -0.31
C CYS A 17 -16.61 18.17 -1.61
N VAL A 18 -16.25 18.76 -2.74
CA VAL A 18 -16.73 18.39 -4.10
C VAL A 18 -15.69 17.61 -4.91
N TRP A 19 -14.61 17.17 -4.28
CA TRP A 19 -13.57 16.40 -4.96
C TRP A 19 -14.09 15.05 -5.46
N ASP A 20 -13.54 14.59 -6.57
CA ASP A 20 -13.81 13.26 -7.08
C ASP A 20 -13.11 12.17 -6.23
N ARG A 21 -13.52 10.92 -6.40
CA ARG A 21 -12.95 9.79 -5.65
C ARG A 21 -11.46 9.58 -5.89
N TYR A 22 -10.96 9.93 -7.07
CA TYR A 22 -9.53 9.86 -7.38
C TYR A 22 -8.72 10.82 -6.50
N THR A 23 -9.18 12.07 -6.39
CA THR A 23 -8.57 13.07 -5.51
C THR A 23 -8.70 12.68 -4.03
N ILE A 24 -9.86 12.16 -3.63
CA ILE A 24 -10.10 11.64 -2.27
C ILE A 24 -9.15 10.48 -1.96
N LEU A 25 -8.96 9.55 -2.89
CA LEU A 25 -8.00 8.46 -2.75
C LEU A 25 -6.56 8.98 -2.59
N GLN A 26 -6.15 9.97 -3.38
CA GLN A 26 -4.82 10.58 -3.23
C GLN A 26 -4.63 11.22 -1.85
N CYS A 27 -5.65 11.89 -1.31
CA CYS A 27 -5.62 12.39 0.06
C CYS A 27 -5.44 11.26 1.08
N TYR A 28 -6.21 10.18 0.93
CA TYR A 28 -6.09 9.01 1.80
C TYR A 28 -4.70 8.35 1.72
N MET A 29 -4.13 8.28 0.53
CA MET A 29 -2.77 7.77 0.31
C MET A 29 -1.69 8.60 1.00
N ALA A 30 -1.92 9.91 1.18
CA ALA A 30 -0.97 10.81 1.84
C ALA A 30 -1.21 10.96 3.35
N LEU A 31 -2.48 11.03 3.77
CA LEU A 31 -2.89 11.39 5.13
C LEU A 31 -3.38 10.19 5.96
N GLY A 32 -3.74 9.09 5.30
CA GLY A 32 -4.44 7.97 5.95
C GLY A 32 -5.85 8.33 6.38
N GLY A 33 -6.47 7.45 7.16
CA GLY A 33 -7.84 7.59 7.65
C GLY A 33 -7.95 8.29 9.01
N VAL A 34 -7.06 9.24 9.33
CA VAL A 34 -7.05 9.95 10.61
C VAL A 34 -7.96 11.18 10.54
N PRO A 35 -9.05 11.26 11.34
CA PRO A 35 -10.02 12.37 11.28
C PRO A 35 -9.39 13.74 11.48
N PHE A 36 -8.41 13.86 12.37
CA PHE A 36 -7.69 15.11 12.60
C PHE A 36 -7.02 15.60 11.31
N TYR A 37 -6.30 14.73 10.56
CA TYR A 37 -5.65 15.14 9.32
C TYR A 37 -6.66 15.51 8.23
N MET A 38 -7.79 14.82 8.19
CA MET A 38 -8.89 15.16 7.28
C MET A 38 -9.46 16.56 7.56
N SER A 39 -9.58 16.95 8.85
CA SER A 39 -10.10 18.25 9.25
C SER A 39 -9.19 19.42 8.87
N LEU A 40 -7.90 19.14 8.60
CA LEU A 40 -6.94 20.15 8.17
C LEU A 40 -7.07 20.49 6.67
N LEU A 41 -7.84 19.72 5.89
CA LEU A 41 -8.01 19.95 4.45
C LEU A 41 -8.85 21.18 4.18
N ASN A 42 -8.36 22.05 3.30
CA ASN A 42 -9.12 23.17 2.76
C ASN A 42 -9.78 22.75 1.44
N HIS A 43 -11.09 22.56 1.45
CA HIS A 43 -11.86 22.08 0.29
C HIS A 43 -11.92 23.08 -0.87
N ARG A 44 -11.56 24.35 -0.64
CA ARG A 44 -11.48 25.39 -1.67
C ARG A 44 -10.14 25.37 -2.44
N GLN A 45 -9.19 24.56 -1.98
CA GLN A 45 -7.87 24.37 -2.59
C GLN A 45 -7.81 23.01 -3.29
N SER A 46 -6.92 22.90 -4.27
CA SER A 46 -6.62 21.60 -4.87
C SER A 46 -5.91 20.66 -3.88
N PHE A 47 -5.87 19.37 -4.21
CA PHE A 47 -5.07 18.38 -3.46
C PHE A 47 -3.61 18.84 -3.33
N ALA A 48 -2.99 19.25 -4.44
CA ALA A 48 -1.59 19.67 -4.45
C ALA A 48 -1.32 20.87 -3.51
N GLN A 49 -2.22 21.89 -3.53
CA GLN A 49 -2.11 23.03 -2.63
C GLN A 49 -2.25 22.64 -1.16
N ASN A 50 -3.15 21.70 -0.85
CA ASN A 50 -3.29 21.18 0.50
C ASN A 50 -2.03 20.43 0.96
N ILE A 51 -1.47 19.57 0.10
CA ILE A 51 -0.26 18.83 0.42
C ILE A 51 0.93 19.79 0.66
N ASP A 52 1.12 20.79 -0.21
CA ASP A 52 2.18 21.79 0.00
C ASP A 52 2.02 22.51 1.33
N ARG A 53 0.82 22.98 1.65
CA ARG A 53 0.53 23.69 2.89
C ARG A 53 0.72 22.82 4.14
N LEU A 54 0.32 21.55 4.09
CA LEU A 54 0.33 20.66 5.25
C LEU A 54 1.71 20.04 5.51
N PHE A 55 2.53 19.80 4.46
CA PHE A 55 3.78 19.05 4.58
C PHE A 55 5.04 19.85 4.24
N PHE A 56 4.95 20.89 3.40
CA PHE A 56 6.13 21.57 2.83
C PHE A 56 6.21 23.06 3.16
N GLY A 57 5.12 23.67 3.58
CA GLY A 57 5.09 25.08 3.98
C GLY A 57 5.97 25.37 5.21
N LYS A 58 6.36 26.63 5.40
CA LYS A 58 7.25 27.08 6.49
C LYS A 58 6.77 26.63 7.88
N ASN A 59 5.46 26.56 8.10
CA ASN A 59 4.83 26.15 9.35
C ASN A 59 3.89 24.94 9.09
N ALA A 60 4.34 24.00 8.27
CA ALA A 60 3.55 22.86 7.87
C ALA A 60 3.29 21.95 9.08
N VAL A 61 2.03 21.88 9.52
CA VAL A 61 1.62 21.15 10.73
C VAL A 61 2.05 19.69 10.67
N LEU A 62 1.85 19.04 9.54
CA LEU A 62 2.15 17.62 9.41
C LEU A 62 3.65 17.31 9.18
N SER A 63 4.48 18.34 9.00
CA SER A 63 5.93 18.14 8.96
C SER A 63 6.53 17.92 10.35
N GLN A 64 5.89 18.41 11.40
CA GLN A 64 6.33 18.31 12.79
C GLN A 64 5.58 17.25 13.59
N GLU A 65 4.42 16.84 13.09
CA GLU A 65 3.49 15.91 13.74
C GLU A 65 4.11 14.53 14.04
N PHE A 66 5.10 14.08 13.24
CA PHE A 66 5.59 12.70 13.29
C PHE A 66 6.19 12.35 14.67
N ASP A 67 7.09 13.19 15.18
CA ASP A 67 7.76 12.93 16.46
C ASP A 67 6.79 13.11 17.63
N GLU A 68 5.88 14.08 17.55
CA GLU A 68 4.83 14.31 18.55
C GLU A 68 3.85 13.12 18.61
N LEU A 69 3.43 12.61 17.47
CA LEU A 69 2.55 11.44 17.36
C LEU A 69 3.18 10.22 18.05
N PHE A 70 4.41 9.88 17.71
CA PHE A 70 5.07 8.71 18.30
C PHE A 70 5.33 8.89 19.80
N SER A 71 5.73 10.07 20.24
CA SER A 71 5.96 10.37 21.65
C SER A 71 4.69 10.35 22.48
N SER A 72 3.54 10.66 21.88
CA SER A 72 2.24 10.60 22.56
C SER A 72 1.71 9.18 22.75
N ILE A 73 2.11 8.23 21.88
CA ILE A 73 1.59 6.86 21.89
C ILE A 73 2.54 5.89 22.61
N PHE A 74 3.86 6.07 22.46
CA PHE A 74 4.84 5.08 22.89
C PHE A 74 5.80 5.61 23.96
N VAL A 75 5.92 4.87 25.04
CA VAL A 75 7.04 5.04 25.97
C VAL A 75 8.32 4.56 25.26
N GLN A 76 9.41 5.34 25.28
CA GLN A 76 10.62 5.11 24.49
C GLN A 76 10.37 5.16 22.97
N ALA A 77 9.66 6.20 22.52
CA ALA A 77 9.31 6.43 21.13
C ALA A 77 10.46 6.24 20.14
N ASP A 78 11.69 6.63 20.52
CA ASP A 78 12.89 6.52 19.69
C ASP A 78 13.10 5.12 19.10
N LYS A 79 12.86 4.07 19.88
CA LYS A 79 12.99 2.68 19.40
C LYS A 79 11.95 2.31 18.38
N TYR A 80 10.72 2.80 18.53
CA TYR A 80 9.65 2.61 17.58
C TYR A 80 9.94 3.36 16.27
N ILE A 81 10.39 4.60 16.37
CA ILE A 81 10.80 5.44 15.24
C ILE A 81 11.94 4.75 14.47
N GLU A 82 12.93 4.18 15.16
CA GLU A 82 14.04 3.47 14.54
C GLU A 82 13.56 2.27 13.70
N VAL A 83 12.64 1.46 14.23
CA VAL A 83 12.04 0.32 13.53
C VAL A 83 11.25 0.80 12.30
N VAL A 84 10.40 1.80 12.46
CA VAL A 84 9.58 2.34 11.36
C VAL A 84 10.46 2.98 10.29
N LYS A 85 11.51 3.71 10.68
CA LYS A 85 12.51 4.27 9.76
C LYS A 85 13.25 3.17 8.98
N ALA A 86 13.59 2.06 9.62
CA ALA A 86 14.18 0.92 8.92
C ALA A 86 13.20 0.35 7.87
N LEU A 87 11.95 0.12 8.25
CA LEU A 87 10.91 -0.39 7.38
C LEU A 87 10.60 0.54 6.20
N SER A 88 10.64 1.86 6.39
CA SER A 88 10.35 2.85 5.34
C SER A 88 11.33 2.79 4.15
N GLN A 89 12.48 2.17 4.33
CA GLN A 89 13.51 2.05 3.29
C GLN A 89 13.26 0.88 2.33
N ARG A 90 12.32 -0.02 2.66
CA ARG A 90 11.99 -1.19 1.83
C ARG A 90 10.49 -1.31 1.59
N ARG A 91 10.07 -1.12 0.34
CA ARG A 91 8.67 -1.22 -0.08
C ARG A 91 8.09 -2.62 0.14
N GLU A 92 8.88 -3.64 -0.18
CA GLU A 92 8.50 -5.05 -0.01
C GLU A 92 8.42 -5.48 1.45
N GLY A 93 8.81 -4.62 2.39
CA GLY A 93 8.89 -4.93 3.80
C GLY A 93 10.18 -5.65 4.19
N MET A 94 10.29 -6.01 5.46
CA MET A 94 11.46 -6.67 6.04
C MET A 94 11.06 -7.87 6.88
N LEU A 95 11.90 -8.90 6.86
CA LEU A 95 11.84 -9.99 7.82
C LEU A 95 12.32 -9.51 9.19
N ARG A 96 11.88 -10.17 10.25
CA ARG A 96 12.34 -9.87 11.61
C ARG A 96 13.87 -9.85 11.72
N ALA A 97 14.57 -10.79 11.10
CA ALA A 97 16.03 -10.85 11.10
C ALA A 97 16.68 -9.62 10.46
N GLU A 98 16.13 -9.12 9.36
CA GLU A 98 16.60 -7.92 8.67
C GLU A 98 16.37 -6.65 9.51
N ILE A 99 15.25 -6.59 10.25
CA ILE A 99 14.99 -5.50 11.20
C ILE A 99 16.03 -5.51 12.32
N ILE A 100 16.33 -6.68 12.91
CA ILE A 100 17.38 -6.84 13.94
C ILE A 100 18.74 -6.38 13.42
N GLU A 101 19.10 -6.83 12.22
CA GLU A 101 20.37 -6.46 11.60
C GLU A 101 20.51 -4.94 11.47
N LYS A 102 19.43 -4.27 11.08
CA LYS A 102 19.43 -2.84 10.77
C LYS A 102 19.32 -1.95 12.01
N THR A 103 18.49 -2.33 12.97
CA THR A 103 18.21 -1.52 14.18
C THR A 103 19.00 -1.94 15.39
N LYS A 104 19.63 -3.12 15.39
CA LYS A 104 20.25 -3.76 16.53
C LYS A 104 19.32 -4.01 17.73
N ILE A 105 18.02 -3.81 17.55
CA ILE A 105 16.98 -4.13 18.53
C ILE A 105 16.60 -5.59 18.37
N SER A 106 16.65 -6.37 19.43
CA SER A 106 16.44 -7.83 19.38
C SER A 106 15.59 -8.37 20.53
N GLY A 107 15.39 -9.67 20.53
CA GLY A 107 14.70 -10.38 21.62
C GLY A 107 13.25 -9.95 21.83
N GLY A 108 12.81 -10.01 23.10
CA GLY A 108 11.44 -9.65 23.50
C GLY A 108 11.11 -8.19 23.26
N GLY A 109 12.10 -7.29 23.37
CA GLY A 109 11.89 -5.86 23.10
C GLY A 109 11.40 -5.58 21.68
N LEU A 110 12.00 -6.21 20.66
CA LEU A 110 11.52 -6.07 19.28
C LEU A 110 10.13 -6.69 19.10
N SER A 111 9.81 -7.81 19.78
CA SER A 111 8.48 -8.42 19.70
C SER A 111 7.40 -7.46 20.17
N VAL A 112 7.62 -6.81 21.31
CA VAL A 112 6.69 -5.81 21.87
C VAL A 112 6.53 -4.61 20.93
N ILE A 113 7.63 -4.12 20.36
CA ILE A 113 7.60 -2.99 19.42
C ILE A 113 6.77 -3.34 18.18
N LEU A 114 7.03 -4.50 17.54
CA LEU A 114 6.30 -4.92 16.35
C LEU A 114 4.80 -5.15 16.65
N GLU A 115 4.47 -5.79 17.77
CA GLU A 115 3.09 -6.00 18.20
C GLU A 115 2.36 -4.67 18.43
N ASN A 116 2.98 -3.71 19.12
CA ASN A 116 2.38 -2.41 19.39
C ASN A 116 2.21 -1.59 18.11
N LEU A 117 3.21 -1.59 17.22
CA LEU A 117 3.11 -0.92 15.92
C LEU A 117 1.98 -1.50 15.06
N GLU A 118 1.79 -2.83 15.10
CA GLU A 118 0.71 -3.51 14.38
C GLU A 118 -0.67 -3.20 14.99
N ARG A 119 -0.79 -3.22 16.32
CA ARG A 119 -2.03 -2.84 17.03
C ARG A 119 -2.44 -1.39 16.81
N CYS A 120 -1.48 -0.51 16.57
CA CYS A 120 -1.72 0.91 16.26
C CYS A 120 -1.82 1.18 14.76
N ASP A 121 -1.89 0.16 13.91
CA ASP A 121 -1.99 0.23 12.45
C ASP A 121 -0.82 0.97 11.75
N PHE A 122 0.33 1.14 12.41
CA PHE A 122 1.52 1.70 11.75
C PHE A 122 2.14 0.72 10.77
N ILE A 123 2.09 -0.57 11.10
CA ILE A 123 2.62 -1.64 10.26
C ILE A 123 1.56 -2.74 10.10
N THR A 124 1.75 -3.54 9.08
CA THR A 124 1.03 -4.80 8.88
C THR A 124 2.02 -5.91 8.60
N SER A 125 1.63 -7.14 8.92
CA SER A 125 2.43 -8.32 8.65
C SER A 125 1.77 -9.26 7.65
N PHE A 126 2.58 -9.84 6.77
CA PHE A 126 2.17 -10.83 5.79
C PHE A 126 3.04 -12.07 5.88
N SER A 127 2.42 -13.24 5.84
CA SER A 127 3.15 -14.48 5.66
C SER A 127 3.61 -14.61 4.21
N LYS A 128 4.81 -15.13 3.98
CA LYS A 128 5.18 -15.59 2.66
C LYS A 128 4.36 -16.82 2.28
N TYR A 129 4.02 -16.96 1.02
CA TYR A 129 3.24 -18.11 0.53
C TYR A 129 3.86 -19.44 0.96
N LYS A 130 3.05 -20.33 1.55
CA LYS A 130 3.44 -21.64 2.09
C LYS A 130 4.58 -21.59 3.14
N SER A 131 4.74 -20.50 3.83
CA SER A 131 5.83 -20.35 4.80
C SER A 131 5.34 -20.44 6.24
N THR A 132 6.28 -20.74 7.14
CA THR A 132 6.07 -20.73 8.58
C THR A 132 6.12 -19.32 9.16
N THR A 133 5.69 -19.14 10.40
CA THR A 133 5.68 -17.87 11.13
C THR A 133 7.05 -17.15 11.18
N ARG A 134 8.16 -17.89 11.00
CA ARG A 134 9.52 -17.29 10.97
C ARG A 134 9.77 -16.39 9.74
N ASN A 135 8.96 -16.53 8.70
CA ASN A 135 9.08 -15.75 7.45
C ASN A 135 7.99 -14.68 7.31
N THR A 136 7.51 -14.15 8.44
CA THR A 136 6.62 -12.99 8.45
C THR A 136 7.38 -11.75 7.97
N VAL A 137 6.79 -11.06 7.01
CA VAL A 137 7.29 -9.80 6.45
C VAL A 137 6.47 -8.66 7.05
N TYR A 138 7.14 -7.69 7.63
CA TYR A 138 6.55 -6.48 8.22
C TYR A 138 6.68 -5.32 7.24
N ARG A 139 5.57 -4.61 6.99
CA ARG A 139 5.52 -3.43 6.10
C ARG A 139 4.83 -2.28 6.82
N ILE A 140 5.20 -1.05 6.47
CA ILE A 140 4.43 0.12 6.90
C ILE A 140 3.09 0.11 6.16
N SER A 141 1.99 0.21 6.92
CA SER A 141 0.62 0.37 6.43
C SER A 141 0.10 1.79 6.59
N ASP A 142 0.72 2.58 7.46
CA ASP A 142 0.31 3.95 7.69
C ASP A 142 0.72 4.89 6.55
N SER A 143 -0.28 5.44 5.87
CA SER A 143 -0.09 6.34 4.72
C SER A 143 0.70 7.61 5.09
N TYR A 144 0.36 8.25 6.23
CA TYR A 144 1.06 9.44 6.69
C TYR A 144 2.54 9.16 6.94
N THR A 145 2.87 8.09 7.63
CA THR A 145 4.25 7.66 7.90
C THR A 145 5.02 7.40 6.60
N LEU A 146 4.40 6.72 5.63
CA LEU A 146 5.00 6.48 4.30
C LEU A 146 5.29 7.78 3.57
N PHE A 147 4.33 8.73 3.59
CA PHE A 147 4.49 10.04 2.96
C PHE A 147 5.60 10.84 3.64
N TYR A 148 5.58 10.89 4.97
CA TYR A 148 6.57 11.60 5.79
C TYR A 148 8.00 11.18 5.46
N PHE A 149 8.31 9.89 5.54
CA PHE A 149 9.66 9.41 5.25
C PHE A 149 10.07 9.59 3.79
N LYS A 150 9.11 9.51 2.87
CA LYS A 150 9.42 9.63 1.45
C LYS A 150 9.72 11.06 1.02
N PHE A 151 8.96 12.03 1.53
CA PHE A 151 8.99 13.39 1.03
C PHE A 151 9.36 14.41 2.10
N THR A 152 8.71 14.42 3.24
CA THR A 152 8.87 15.44 4.27
C THR A 152 10.22 15.32 4.95
N ASN A 153 10.57 14.16 5.47
CA ASN A 153 11.87 13.87 6.08
C ASN A 153 12.94 13.52 5.01
N SER A 154 13.02 14.33 3.96
CA SER A 154 13.96 14.17 2.86
C SER A 154 14.41 15.52 2.33
N ARG A 155 15.30 15.52 1.31
CA ARG A 155 15.68 16.75 0.60
C ARG A 155 14.49 17.52 0.02
N HIS A 156 13.40 16.85 -0.27
CA HIS A 156 12.20 17.45 -0.86
C HIS A 156 11.42 18.31 0.13
N GLY A 157 11.52 18.05 1.45
CA GLY A 157 10.87 18.82 2.49
C GLY A 157 11.33 20.30 2.59
N LYS A 158 12.39 20.67 1.87
CA LYS A 158 12.90 22.05 1.83
C LYS A 158 12.21 22.93 0.77
N ASP A 159 11.47 22.37 -0.18
CA ASP A 159 10.74 23.09 -1.22
C ASP A 159 9.27 23.24 -0.81
N ALA A 160 8.85 24.45 -0.47
CA ALA A 160 7.50 24.74 0.01
C ALA A 160 6.39 24.46 -1.03
N HIS A 161 6.73 24.34 -2.30
CA HIS A 161 5.82 24.03 -3.40
C HIS A 161 6.20 22.72 -4.11
N PHE A 162 6.85 21.84 -3.38
CA PHE A 162 7.37 20.60 -3.96
C PHE A 162 6.29 19.80 -4.69
N TRP A 163 5.14 19.62 -4.08
CA TRP A 163 4.09 18.79 -4.67
C TRP A 163 3.46 19.43 -5.90
N SER A 164 3.09 20.71 -5.80
CA SER A 164 2.50 21.45 -6.93
C SER A 164 3.41 21.50 -8.14
N ASN A 165 4.72 21.65 -7.93
CA ASN A 165 5.71 21.77 -9.00
C ASN A 165 6.18 20.42 -9.56
N ASN A 166 6.02 19.33 -8.81
CA ASN A 166 6.72 18.07 -9.09
C ASN A 166 5.81 16.83 -9.19
N HIS A 167 4.50 16.99 -9.27
CA HIS A 167 3.54 15.88 -9.31
C HIS A 167 3.75 14.90 -10.48
N THR A 168 4.40 15.35 -11.57
CA THR A 168 4.72 14.53 -12.74
C THR A 168 6.03 13.76 -12.62
N LEU A 169 6.86 14.03 -11.60
CA LEU A 169 8.14 13.37 -11.43
C LEU A 169 7.98 11.86 -11.21
N SER A 170 8.95 11.10 -11.70
CA SER A 170 8.99 9.64 -11.56
C SER A 170 8.95 9.18 -10.09
N VAL A 171 9.54 9.96 -9.17
CA VAL A 171 9.53 9.66 -7.73
C VAL A 171 8.10 9.75 -7.16
N VAL A 172 7.31 10.73 -7.60
CA VAL A 172 5.90 10.89 -7.18
C VAL A 172 5.03 9.79 -7.78
N LYS A 173 5.15 9.55 -9.11
CA LYS A 173 4.43 8.47 -9.79
C LYS A 173 4.71 7.10 -9.17
N SER A 174 5.97 6.84 -8.85
CA SER A 174 6.39 5.59 -8.20
C SER A 174 5.84 5.46 -6.78
N TRP A 175 5.73 6.57 -6.04
CA TRP A 175 5.12 6.60 -4.73
C TRP A 175 3.60 6.38 -4.80
N LEU A 176 2.91 7.03 -5.74
CA LEU A 176 1.47 6.84 -5.96
C LEU A 176 1.13 5.36 -6.22
N GLY A 177 1.90 4.69 -7.09
CA GLY A 177 1.72 3.26 -7.35
C GLY A 177 1.88 2.41 -6.09
N PHE A 178 2.93 2.66 -5.31
CA PHE A 178 3.18 1.94 -4.07
C PHE A 178 2.14 2.23 -2.97
N SER A 179 1.72 3.49 -2.83
CA SER A 179 0.70 3.87 -1.86
C SER A 179 -0.65 3.24 -2.21
N PHE A 180 -1.01 3.18 -3.49
CA PHE A 180 -2.23 2.50 -3.93
C PHE A 180 -2.18 0.99 -3.64
N GLU A 181 -1.04 0.34 -3.85
CA GLU A 181 -0.83 -1.05 -3.44
C GLU A 181 -1.07 -1.22 -1.93
N THR A 182 -0.54 -0.31 -1.10
CA THR A 182 -0.74 -0.33 0.35
C THR A 182 -2.22 -0.16 0.72
N VAL A 183 -2.95 0.72 0.03
CA VAL A 183 -4.41 0.87 0.19
C VAL A 183 -5.13 -0.43 -0.18
N CYS A 184 -4.79 -1.06 -1.29
CA CYS A 184 -5.39 -2.35 -1.69
C CYS A 184 -5.18 -3.43 -0.62
N LEU A 185 -3.97 -3.52 -0.05
CA LEU A 185 -3.67 -4.46 1.03
C LEU A 185 -4.43 -4.18 2.33
N SER A 186 -4.83 -2.94 2.56
CA SER A 186 -5.68 -2.58 3.71
C SER A 186 -7.18 -2.78 3.44
N HIS A 187 -7.57 -3.09 2.19
CA HIS A 187 -8.95 -3.26 1.74
C HIS A 187 -9.20 -4.64 1.11
N ILE A 188 -8.53 -5.66 1.65
CA ILE A 188 -8.64 -7.06 1.15
C ILE A 188 -10.08 -7.56 1.20
N ASP A 189 -10.86 -7.18 2.20
CA ASP A 189 -12.23 -7.63 2.33
C ASP A 189 -13.15 -7.04 1.26
N GLN A 190 -12.94 -5.76 0.86
CA GLN A 190 -13.62 -5.15 -0.27
C GLN A 190 -13.24 -5.86 -1.58
N ILE A 191 -11.96 -6.18 -1.76
CA ILE A 191 -11.47 -6.94 -2.92
C ILE A 191 -12.17 -8.32 -2.97
N LYS A 192 -12.24 -9.05 -1.86
CA LYS A 192 -12.95 -10.35 -1.79
C LYS A 192 -14.42 -10.20 -2.11
N ASN A 193 -15.07 -9.14 -1.59
CA ASN A 193 -16.48 -8.86 -1.87
C ASN A 193 -16.71 -8.67 -3.37
N LYS A 194 -15.92 -7.83 -4.01
CA LYS A 194 -15.97 -7.60 -5.45
C LYS A 194 -15.76 -8.87 -6.27
N LEU A 195 -14.86 -9.74 -5.81
CA LEU A 195 -14.59 -11.03 -6.46
C LEU A 195 -15.67 -12.10 -6.18
N GLY A 196 -16.66 -11.81 -5.32
CA GLY A 196 -17.71 -12.76 -4.93
C GLY A 196 -17.19 -13.92 -4.08
N ILE A 197 -16.11 -13.73 -3.32
CA ILE A 197 -15.44 -14.79 -2.55
C ILE A 197 -15.44 -14.55 -1.04
N SER A 198 -16.22 -13.58 -0.53
CA SER A 198 -16.29 -13.28 0.91
C SER A 198 -16.71 -14.48 1.76
N GLY A 199 -17.54 -15.37 1.21
CA GLY A 199 -17.99 -16.59 1.90
C GLY A 199 -17.02 -17.77 1.78
N ILE A 200 -15.91 -17.64 1.07
CA ILE A 200 -14.92 -18.71 0.87
C ILE A 200 -13.75 -18.49 1.84
N PRO A 201 -13.35 -19.50 2.64
CA PRO A 201 -12.15 -19.40 3.46
C PRO A 201 -10.92 -19.12 2.61
N THR A 202 -10.18 -18.05 2.96
CA THR A 202 -9.02 -17.59 2.21
C THR A 202 -7.82 -17.34 3.10
N THR A 203 -6.62 -17.50 2.54
CA THR A 203 -5.35 -17.07 3.15
C THR A 203 -4.70 -16.05 2.22
N CYS A 204 -4.39 -14.87 2.78
CA CYS A 204 -3.68 -13.83 2.04
C CYS A 204 -2.18 -13.92 2.33
N SER A 205 -1.37 -13.81 1.30
CA SER A 205 0.09 -13.91 1.40
C SER A 205 0.76 -13.09 0.30
N ILE A 206 2.07 -12.93 0.44
CA ILE A 206 2.94 -12.37 -0.59
C ILE A 206 3.87 -13.47 -1.09
N TRP A 207 4.38 -13.31 -2.31
CA TRP A 207 5.38 -14.22 -2.83
C TRP A 207 6.43 -13.48 -3.63
N ARG A 208 7.68 -13.89 -3.46
CA ARG A 208 8.82 -13.35 -4.19
C ARG A 208 9.85 -14.43 -4.42
N LYS A 209 10.32 -14.50 -5.66
CA LYS A 209 11.50 -15.26 -6.06
C LYS A 209 12.58 -14.29 -6.50
N ILE A 210 13.75 -14.40 -5.88
CA ILE A 210 14.93 -13.64 -6.29
C ILE A 210 15.50 -14.34 -7.53
N GLY A 211 15.73 -13.56 -8.59
CA GLY A 211 16.41 -14.07 -9.77
C GLY A 211 17.90 -14.29 -9.48
N ASN A 212 18.53 -15.13 -10.30
CA ASN A 212 19.97 -15.32 -10.39
C ASN A 212 20.37 -15.22 -11.86
N ASP A 213 21.65 -15.51 -12.18
CA ASP A 213 22.17 -15.40 -13.53
C ASP A 213 21.40 -16.26 -14.55
N ASP A 214 20.81 -17.38 -14.11
CA ASP A 214 20.11 -18.35 -14.96
C ASP A 214 18.57 -18.22 -14.89
N THR A 215 18.02 -17.52 -13.89
CA THR A 215 16.57 -17.48 -13.65
C THR A 215 16.05 -16.07 -13.39
N GLN A 216 14.98 -15.72 -14.08
CA GLN A 216 14.30 -14.45 -13.87
C GLN A 216 13.60 -14.42 -12.48
N GLY A 217 13.78 -13.33 -11.73
CA GLY A 217 13.04 -13.09 -10.52
C GLY A 217 11.60 -12.66 -10.81
N ALA A 218 10.71 -12.89 -9.82
CA ALA A 218 9.32 -12.44 -9.90
C ALA A 218 8.78 -12.14 -8.50
N GLN A 219 7.81 -11.22 -8.45
CA GLN A 219 7.13 -10.84 -7.21
C GLN A 219 5.63 -10.73 -7.43
N ILE A 220 4.86 -11.19 -6.45
CA ILE A 220 3.41 -11.01 -6.37
C ILE A 220 3.10 -10.38 -5.02
N ASP A 221 2.49 -9.20 -5.05
CA ASP A 221 2.27 -8.37 -3.86
C ASP A 221 1.06 -8.82 -3.05
N LEU A 222 0.10 -9.51 -3.69
CA LEU A 222 -1.06 -10.10 -3.04
C LEU A 222 -1.47 -11.40 -3.73
N LEU A 223 -1.45 -12.47 -2.97
CA LEU A 223 -2.08 -13.76 -3.30
C LEU A 223 -3.26 -13.97 -2.39
N ILE A 224 -4.41 -14.33 -2.93
CA ILE A 224 -5.58 -14.78 -2.16
C ILE A 224 -5.77 -16.26 -2.50
N GLU A 225 -5.26 -17.12 -1.63
CA GLU A 225 -5.41 -18.56 -1.76
C GLU A 225 -6.75 -18.99 -1.16
N ARG A 226 -7.57 -19.64 -1.97
CA ARG A 226 -8.93 -20.07 -1.63
C ARG A 226 -8.98 -21.55 -1.28
N SER A 227 -9.92 -21.92 -0.41
CA SER A 227 -10.16 -23.32 -0.04
C SER A 227 -10.73 -24.17 -1.21
N ASP A 228 -11.37 -23.52 -2.19
CA ASP A 228 -11.97 -24.15 -3.39
C ASP A 228 -10.95 -24.35 -4.54
N ARG A 229 -9.66 -24.45 -4.23
CA ARG A 229 -8.57 -24.80 -5.14
C ARG A 229 -8.21 -23.73 -6.17
N VAL A 230 -8.54 -22.48 -5.92
CA VAL A 230 -8.12 -21.32 -6.73
C VAL A 230 -7.14 -20.46 -5.96
N ILE A 231 -6.19 -19.85 -6.67
CA ILE A 231 -5.32 -18.77 -6.17
C ILE A 231 -5.55 -17.55 -7.04
N ASN A 232 -6.07 -16.48 -6.46
CA ASN A 232 -6.13 -15.20 -7.12
C ASN A 232 -4.76 -14.54 -7.03
N VAL A 233 -4.13 -14.33 -8.17
CA VAL A 233 -2.86 -13.61 -8.34
C VAL A 233 -3.21 -12.16 -8.63
N CYS A 234 -3.04 -11.29 -7.65
CA CYS A 234 -3.45 -9.90 -7.76
C CYS A 234 -2.27 -9.04 -8.23
N GLU A 235 -2.51 -8.27 -9.28
CA GLU A 235 -1.59 -7.25 -9.80
C GLU A 235 -2.23 -5.88 -9.64
N VAL A 236 -1.51 -4.94 -9.03
CA VAL A 236 -2.02 -3.61 -8.68
C VAL A 236 -1.42 -2.56 -9.60
N LYS A 237 -2.26 -1.67 -10.15
CA LYS A 237 -1.84 -0.55 -11.01
C LYS A 237 -2.59 0.74 -10.69
N PHE A 238 -1.85 1.76 -10.30
CA PHE A 238 -2.36 3.12 -10.18
C PHE A 238 -2.18 3.86 -11.50
N SER A 239 -3.27 4.41 -12.05
CA SER A 239 -3.27 5.14 -13.32
C SER A 239 -4.34 6.23 -13.33
N GLU A 240 -4.12 7.29 -14.10
CA GLU A 240 -5.07 8.38 -14.27
C GLU A 240 -6.22 8.04 -15.22
N LEU A 241 -6.07 6.98 -15.99
CA LEU A 241 -7.05 6.48 -16.97
C LEU A 241 -7.12 4.94 -16.87
N LYS A 242 -8.04 4.33 -17.61
CA LYS A 242 -8.08 2.87 -17.77
C LYS A 242 -6.71 2.35 -18.22
N TYR A 243 -6.24 1.31 -17.57
CA TYR A 243 -4.92 0.76 -17.82
C TYR A 243 -4.90 -0.08 -19.11
N THR A 244 -3.98 0.24 -20.03
CA THR A 244 -3.81 -0.53 -21.26
C THR A 244 -2.75 -1.61 -21.07
N ILE A 245 -3.12 -2.87 -21.28
CA ILE A 245 -2.19 -4.00 -21.23
C ILE A 245 -1.49 -4.12 -22.58
N SER A 246 -0.20 -3.72 -22.62
CA SER A 246 0.65 -3.96 -23.79
C SER A 246 0.94 -5.45 -23.98
N LYS A 247 1.42 -5.84 -25.17
CA LYS A 247 1.85 -7.22 -25.41
C LYS A 247 2.98 -7.63 -24.46
N GLU A 248 3.98 -6.78 -24.34
CA GLU A 248 5.13 -7.01 -23.44
C GLU A 248 4.69 -7.20 -21.99
N TYR A 249 3.75 -6.36 -21.53
CA TYR A 249 3.24 -6.47 -20.16
C TYR A 249 2.40 -7.75 -19.95
N ALA A 250 1.60 -8.16 -20.94
CA ALA A 250 0.86 -9.43 -20.88
C ALA A 250 1.83 -10.62 -20.83
N ASP A 251 2.93 -10.58 -21.59
CA ASP A 251 3.95 -11.63 -21.57
C ASP A 251 4.69 -11.66 -20.21
N ASN A 252 4.95 -10.51 -19.61
CA ASN A 252 5.51 -10.42 -18.26
C ASN A 252 4.56 -11.04 -17.21
N LEU A 253 3.26 -10.77 -17.29
CA LEU A 253 2.26 -11.36 -16.38
C LEU A 253 2.19 -12.89 -16.53
N ARG A 254 2.21 -13.42 -17.75
CA ARG A 254 2.25 -14.88 -18.02
C ARG A 254 3.51 -15.49 -17.41
N ASN A 255 4.66 -14.85 -17.62
CA ASN A 255 5.92 -15.31 -17.09
C ASN A 255 5.93 -15.32 -15.55
N LYS A 256 5.42 -14.26 -14.91
CA LYS A 256 5.25 -14.16 -13.45
C LYS A 256 4.42 -15.34 -12.91
N MET A 257 3.28 -15.63 -13.53
CA MET A 257 2.42 -16.75 -13.14
C MET A 257 3.10 -18.11 -13.35
N SER A 258 3.85 -18.28 -14.44
CA SER A 258 4.59 -19.51 -14.74
C SER A 258 5.73 -19.74 -13.73
N ILE A 259 6.49 -18.69 -13.39
CA ILE A 259 7.54 -18.78 -12.37
C ILE A 259 6.94 -19.12 -11.00
N PHE A 260 5.81 -18.51 -10.63
CA PHE A 260 5.10 -18.82 -9.39
C PHE A 260 4.63 -20.28 -9.35
N ALA A 261 4.01 -20.76 -10.42
CA ALA A 261 3.53 -22.15 -10.52
C ALA A 261 4.68 -23.16 -10.41
N ALA A 262 5.79 -22.91 -11.11
CA ALA A 262 6.98 -23.78 -11.09
C ALA A 262 7.67 -23.79 -9.71
N ASP A 263 7.87 -22.61 -9.12
CA ASP A 263 8.56 -22.45 -7.82
C ASP A 263 7.78 -23.10 -6.66
N THR A 264 6.45 -22.97 -6.69
CA THR A 264 5.57 -23.46 -5.61
C THR A 264 5.03 -24.87 -5.85
N ALA A 265 5.21 -25.42 -7.04
CA ALA A 265 4.64 -26.69 -7.51
C ALA A 265 3.12 -26.79 -7.21
N THR A 266 2.41 -25.64 -7.24
CA THR A 266 0.98 -25.61 -6.93
C THR A 266 0.17 -26.38 -7.97
N LYS A 267 -0.87 -27.09 -7.51
CA LYS A 267 -1.87 -27.77 -8.34
C LYS A 267 -3.22 -27.03 -8.36
N LYS A 268 -3.27 -25.83 -7.76
CA LYS A 268 -4.45 -24.99 -7.76
C LYS A 268 -4.52 -24.19 -9.06
N THR A 269 -5.71 -23.83 -9.46
CA THR A 269 -5.95 -22.93 -10.61
C THR A 269 -5.47 -21.54 -10.27
N LEU A 270 -4.68 -20.92 -11.14
CA LEU A 270 -4.26 -19.53 -11.02
C LEU A 270 -5.24 -18.64 -11.76
N SER A 271 -5.76 -17.64 -11.10
CA SER A 271 -6.68 -16.63 -11.64
C SER A 271 -6.05 -15.24 -11.48
N LEU A 272 -5.73 -14.59 -12.60
CA LEU A 272 -5.16 -13.25 -12.59
C LEU A 272 -6.24 -12.21 -12.32
N VAL A 273 -6.03 -11.42 -11.27
CA VAL A 273 -6.89 -10.29 -10.90
C VAL A 273 -6.11 -8.99 -11.14
N MET A 274 -6.65 -8.11 -11.95
CA MET A 274 -6.12 -6.76 -12.09
C MET A 274 -6.87 -5.82 -11.14
N ILE A 275 -6.13 -5.19 -10.24
CA ILE A 275 -6.64 -4.15 -9.36
C ILE A 275 -6.12 -2.81 -9.87
N SER A 276 -6.99 -1.93 -10.33
CA SER A 276 -6.55 -0.67 -10.91
C SER A 276 -7.50 0.48 -10.56
N THR A 277 -7.07 1.70 -10.81
CA THR A 277 -7.86 2.90 -10.49
C THR A 277 -9.19 2.91 -11.24
N TYR A 278 -9.16 2.67 -12.57
CA TYR A 278 -10.33 2.81 -13.45
C TYR A 278 -10.65 1.55 -14.29
N GLY A 279 -10.04 0.41 -13.95
CA GLY A 279 -10.15 -0.81 -14.75
C GLY A 279 -9.17 -0.84 -15.93
N ILE A 280 -9.29 -1.84 -16.78
CA ILE A 280 -8.44 -2.03 -17.96
C ILE A 280 -9.19 -1.68 -19.26
N VAL A 281 -8.40 -1.31 -20.28
CA VAL A 281 -8.92 -1.18 -21.64
C VAL A 281 -9.08 -2.60 -22.21
N GLN A 282 -10.31 -2.92 -22.65
CA GLN A 282 -10.57 -4.19 -23.32
C GLN A 282 -9.92 -4.20 -24.71
N GLY A 283 -9.19 -5.27 -25.00
CA GLY A 283 -8.44 -5.38 -26.25
C GLY A 283 -7.72 -6.72 -26.37
N LYS A 284 -6.87 -6.83 -27.39
CA LYS A 284 -6.20 -8.08 -27.77
C LYS A 284 -5.42 -8.76 -26.61
N ASN A 285 -4.86 -7.99 -25.70
CA ASN A 285 -4.00 -8.50 -24.63
C ASN A 285 -4.72 -8.58 -23.27
N SER A 286 -5.94 -8.02 -23.14
CA SER A 286 -6.67 -8.00 -21.86
C SER A 286 -7.22 -9.36 -21.45
N GLY A 287 -7.37 -10.31 -22.39
CA GLY A 287 -7.92 -11.64 -22.13
C GLY A 287 -7.11 -12.54 -21.16
N ILE A 288 -5.91 -12.10 -20.73
CA ILE A 288 -5.17 -12.75 -19.66
C ILE A 288 -5.77 -12.49 -18.28
N VAL A 289 -6.49 -11.38 -18.11
CA VAL A 289 -7.11 -10.97 -16.85
C VAL A 289 -8.45 -11.70 -16.69
N ASN A 290 -8.59 -12.42 -15.60
CA ASN A 290 -9.82 -13.16 -15.29
C ASN A 290 -10.86 -12.28 -14.58
N ASN A 291 -10.39 -11.38 -13.69
CA ASN A 291 -11.27 -10.50 -12.92
C ASN A 291 -10.63 -9.11 -12.78
N GLU A 292 -11.48 -8.10 -12.65
CA GLU A 292 -11.09 -6.73 -12.39
C GLU A 292 -11.68 -6.24 -11.07
N VAL A 293 -10.86 -5.47 -10.33
CA VAL A 293 -11.29 -4.68 -9.18
C VAL A 293 -10.87 -3.25 -9.45
N VAL A 294 -11.77 -2.29 -9.25
CA VAL A 294 -11.49 -0.88 -9.47
C VAL A 294 -11.48 -0.10 -8.17
N MET A 295 -10.93 1.11 -8.21
CA MET A 295 -10.88 2.02 -7.08
C MET A 295 -12.23 2.14 -6.37
N ASP A 296 -13.32 2.28 -7.13
CA ASP A 296 -14.66 2.44 -6.56
C ASP A 296 -15.11 1.25 -5.69
N ASP A 297 -14.68 0.04 -6.03
CA ASP A 297 -14.96 -1.15 -5.23
C ASP A 297 -14.33 -1.10 -3.84
N LEU A 298 -13.22 -0.35 -3.67
CA LEU A 298 -12.56 -0.16 -2.37
C LEU A 298 -13.32 0.82 -1.44
N PHE A 299 -14.31 1.54 -1.96
CA PHE A 299 -15.19 2.44 -1.19
C PHE A 299 -16.50 1.77 -0.78
N GLU A 300 -16.72 0.49 -1.11
CA GLU A 300 -17.93 -0.24 -0.77
C GLU A 300 -18.02 -0.56 0.74
N ILE A 301 -19.25 -0.57 1.26
CA ILE A 301 -19.56 -1.03 2.62
C ILE A 301 -19.63 -2.57 2.60
N LEU A 302 -19.02 -3.21 3.58
CA LEU A 302 -19.11 -4.65 3.80
C LEU A 302 -20.16 -4.98 4.83
#